data_6bede7eb6c6f608a2abec0a1292a4999
#
_entry.id   6bede7eb6c6f608a2abec0a1292a4999
#
_cell.length_a   1.000
_cell.length_b   1.000
_cell.length_c   1.000
_cell.angle_alpha   90.00
_cell.angle_beta   90.00
_cell.angle_gamma   90.00
#
_symmetry.space_group_name_H-M   'P 1'
#
loop_
_entity.id
_entity.type
_entity.pdbx_description
1 polymer ?
#
loop_
_entity_poly.entity_id
_entity_poly.type
_entity_poly.pdbx_seq_one_letter_code
_entity_poly.pdbx_strand_id
1 'polypeptide(L)'
;LQLAHDVQKAFLPTQRPGIPGYDFYDYYNPANHIGGDYFDYIALPDGRTAIIVADVVGHGVAAAMFMAKLSAEARFQLASEADPAKAITQLNTRLAELNVERFVTMVMVVLDPKTHQATIVNAGHMAPLHRSAKGEIDEPGADQSGLPLAILDDVEYEPTTITLEAGDILVMYTDGVNEAMNNASECYGIERLRDLVQRGAESLTELGESSIADVRAWIGNGVQEDDMCLVCVGRQIETVA
;
A
#
# COMPACT_ATOMS: atom_id res chain seq x y z
N LEU A 1 19.01 16.84 7.21
CA LEU A 1 18.41 15.58 6.77
C LEU A 1 17.72 14.84 7.92
N GLN A 2 18.34 14.72 9.13
CA GLN A 2 17.72 14.05 10.28
C GLN A 2 16.35 14.66 10.65
N LEU A 3 16.25 15.97 10.77
CA LEU A 3 14.99 16.66 11.06
C LEU A 3 13.92 16.38 9.97
N ALA A 4 14.32 16.32 8.70
CA ALA A 4 13.40 15.99 7.60
C ALA A 4 12.90 14.54 7.72
N HIS A 5 13.77 13.60 8.09
CA HIS A 5 13.39 12.20 8.39
C HIS A 5 12.39 12.13 9.55
N ASP A 6 12.66 12.82 10.67
CA ASP A 6 11.79 12.83 11.84
C ASP A 6 10.40 13.41 11.51
N VAL A 7 10.35 14.46 10.70
CA VAL A 7 9.11 15.07 10.21
C VAL A 7 8.36 14.10 9.29
N GLN A 8 9.05 13.48 8.33
CA GLN A 8 8.42 12.52 7.41
C GLN A 8 7.83 11.33 8.15
N LYS A 9 8.56 10.80 9.13
CA LYS A 9 8.09 9.69 9.96
C LYS A 9 6.79 10.03 10.72
N ALA A 10 6.54 11.30 11.02
CA ALA A 10 5.31 11.74 11.67
C ALA A 10 4.07 11.70 10.74
N PHE A 11 4.26 11.58 9.42
CA PHE A 11 3.16 11.38 8.47
C PHE A 11 2.79 9.89 8.29
N LEU A 12 3.65 8.98 8.72
CA LEU A 12 3.38 7.54 8.68
C LEU A 12 2.62 7.10 9.94
N PRO A 13 1.79 6.04 9.87
CA PRO A 13 1.06 5.55 11.02
C PRO A 13 2.02 5.04 12.09
N THR A 14 1.75 5.36 13.35
CA THR A 14 2.52 4.90 14.52
C THR A 14 1.94 3.65 15.13
N GLN A 15 0.72 3.29 14.79
CA GLN A 15 -0.02 2.13 15.31
C GLN A 15 -0.84 1.48 14.20
N ARG A 16 -0.90 0.16 14.23
CA ARG A 16 -1.80 -0.62 13.39
C ARG A 16 -3.23 -0.52 13.89
N PRO A 17 -4.24 -0.63 13.00
CA PRO A 17 -5.64 -0.62 13.41
C PRO A 17 -5.96 -1.78 14.35
N GLY A 18 -6.70 -1.51 15.43
CA GLY A 18 -7.25 -2.53 16.32
C GLY A 18 -8.67 -2.94 15.89
N ILE A 19 -8.82 -3.54 14.71
CA ILE A 19 -10.13 -3.97 14.17
C ILE A 19 -10.38 -5.42 14.58
N PRO A 20 -11.44 -5.71 15.38
CA PRO A 20 -11.74 -7.07 15.75
C PRO A 20 -11.93 -7.99 14.53
N GLY A 21 -11.31 -9.16 14.55
CA GLY A 21 -11.36 -10.13 13.45
C GLY A 21 -10.38 -9.87 12.32
N TYR A 22 -9.49 -8.90 12.46
CA TYR A 22 -8.48 -8.57 11.46
C TYR A 22 -7.10 -8.42 12.10
N ASP A 23 -6.09 -8.89 11.38
CA ASP A 23 -4.68 -8.66 11.66
C ASP A 23 -4.09 -7.72 10.61
N PHE A 24 -3.07 -6.94 11.04
CA PHE A 24 -2.35 -6.00 10.18
C PHE A 24 -0.86 -6.18 10.38
N TYR A 25 -0.12 -6.09 9.28
CA TYR A 25 1.33 -6.00 9.28
C TYR A 25 1.77 -4.91 8.33
N ASP A 26 2.75 -4.14 8.70
CA ASP A 26 3.40 -3.14 7.86
C ASP A 26 4.91 -3.15 8.06
N TYR A 27 5.58 -2.87 6.97
CA TYR A 27 7.01 -2.64 6.91
C TYR A 27 7.27 -1.44 6.00
N TYR A 28 8.11 -0.53 6.45
CA TYR A 28 8.57 0.62 5.69
C TYR A 28 10.06 0.86 5.95
N ASN A 29 10.85 0.95 4.91
CA ASN A 29 12.26 1.28 4.97
C ASN A 29 12.67 2.13 3.76
N PRO A 30 12.97 3.44 3.94
CA PRO A 30 13.43 4.26 2.84
C PRO A 30 14.86 3.88 2.43
N ALA A 31 15.16 3.94 1.12
CA ALA A 31 16.51 3.69 0.59
C ALA A 31 17.50 4.76 1.04
N ASN A 32 17.01 5.98 1.26
CA ASN A 32 17.77 7.12 1.71
C ASN A 32 17.27 7.60 3.08
N HIS A 33 17.70 8.78 3.52
CA HIS A 33 17.23 9.37 4.78
C HIS A 33 15.74 9.71 4.77
N ILE A 34 15.18 9.97 3.59
CA ILE A 34 13.78 10.31 3.33
C ILE A 34 13.36 9.66 2.01
N GLY A 35 12.13 9.17 1.95
CA GLY A 35 11.59 8.42 0.82
C GLY A 35 10.40 9.11 0.15
N GLY A 36 10.00 8.55 -1.00
CA GLY A 36 8.77 8.88 -1.73
C GLY A 36 7.59 8.01 -1.35
N ASP A 37 7.86 6.80 -0.86
CA ASP A 37 6.83 5.85 -0.45
C ASP A 37 5.97 6.36 0.69
N TYR A 38 4.70 6.00 0.65
CA TYR A 38 3.72 6.32 1.68
C TYR A 38 2.80 5.14 1.93
N PHE A 39 2.51 4.88 3.19
CA PHE A 39 1.39 4.02 3.60
C PHE A 39 0.64 4.65 4.76
N ASP A 40 -0.65 4.33 4.88
CA ASP A 40 -1.47 4.84 5.98
C ASP A 40 -2.64 3.92 6.31
N TYR A 41 -3.13 4.08 7.53
CA TYR A 41 -4.39 3.53 8.03
C TYR A 41 -5.27 4.69 8.49
N ILE A 42 -6.33 4.97 7.75
CA ILE A 42 -7.21 6.10 8.02
C ILE A 42 -8.58 5.60 8.45
N ALA A 43 -8.92 5.83 9.72
CA ALA A 43 -10.28 5.55 10.20
C ALA A 43 -11.27 6.53 9.55
N LEU A 44 -12.32 5.99 8.92
CA LEU A 44 -13.37 6.79 8.27
C LEU A 44 -14.52 7.08 9.23
N PRO A 45 -15.26 8.17 9.02
CA PRO A 45 -16.36 8.57 9.92
C PRO A 45 -17.48 7.54 10.06
N ASP A 46 -17.66 6.66 9.07
CA ASP A 46 -18.70 5.61 9.04
C ASP A 46 -18.26 4.28 9.68
N GLY A 47 -17.04 4.22 10.19
CA GLY A 47 -16.47 3.06 10.86
C GLY A 47 -15.71 2.10 9.95
N ARG A 48 -15.55 2.44 8.65
CA ARG A 48 -14.63 1.77 7.73
C ARG A 48 -13.20 2.26 7.98
N THR A 49 -12.24 1.57 7.41
CA THR A 49 -10.82 1.96 7.46
C THR A 49 -10.23 1.94 6.05
N ALA A 50 -9.64 3.04 5.64
CA ALA A 50 -8.86 3.10 4.42
C ALA A 50 -7.41 2.70 4.71
N ILE A 51 -6.86 1.85 3.86
CA ILE A 51 -5.48 1.36 3.88
C ILE A 51 -4.86 1.81 2.58
N ILE A 52 -3.80 2.59 2.63
CA ILE A 52 -3.16 3.20 1.46
C ILE A 52 -1.74 2.70 1.34
N VAL A 53 -1.31 2.39 0.12
CA VAL A 53 0.09 2.24 -0.28
C VAL A 53 0.28 3.08 -1.53
N ALA A 54 1.31 3.92 -1.55
CA ALA A 54 1.59 4.82 -2.64
C ALA A 54 3.09 5.04 -2.80
N ASP A 55 3.50 5.36 -4.02
CA ASP A 55 4.86 5.75 -4.36
C ASP A 55 4.86 7.03 -5.19
N VAL A 56 5.64 8.01 -4.74
CA VAL A 56 5.86 9.28 -5.43
C VAL A 56 7.06 9.15 -6.36
N VAL A 57 6.85 9.35 -7.65
CA VAL A 57 7.94 9.27 -8.64
C VAL A 57 9.15 10.10 -8.26
N GLY A 58 10.33 9.44 -8.27
CA GLY A 58 11.62 10.02 -7.96
C GLY A 58 11.96 9.90 -6.47
N HIS A 59 13.03 10.53 -6.04
CA HIS A 59 13.60 10.34 -4.70
C HIS A 59 13.99 11.67 -4.04
N GLY A 60 14.35 11.58 -2.78
CA GLY A 60 14.90 12.69 -1.99
C GLY A 60 13.85 13.70 -1.53
N VAL A 61 14.30 14.94 -1.25
CA VAL A 61 13.49 15.97 -0.58
C VAL A 61 12.20 16.29 -1.33
N ALA A 62 12.25 16.37 -2.65
CA ALA A 62 11.08 16.74 -3.45
C ALA A 62 9.99 15.64 -3.40
N ALA A 63 10.37 14.37 -3.49
CA ALA A 63 9.43 13.23 -3.34
C ALA A 63 8.84 13.20 -1.92
N ALA A 64 9.68 13.39 -0.89
CA ALA A 64 9.23 13.44 0.50
C ALA A 64 8.26 14.61 0.79
N MET A 65 8.47 15.77 0.18
CA MET A 65 7.53 16.90 0.30
C MET A 65 6.19 16.61 -0.39
N PHE A 66 6.25 15.96 -1.56
CA PHE A 66 5.04 15.58 -2.28
C PHE A 66 4.27 14.48 -1.51
N MET A 67 4.97 13.52 -0.92
CA MET A 67 4.40 12.50 -0.02
C MET A 67 3.69 13.15 1.18
N ALA A 68 4.29 14.15 1.81
CA ALA A 68 3.66 14.88 2.92
C ALA A 68 2.36 15.59 2.48
N LYS A 69 2.35 16.19 1.29
CA LYS A 69 1.14 16.78 0.70
C LYS A 69 0.09 15.70 0.40
N LEU A 70 0.49 14.57 -0.20
CA LEU A 70 -0.36 13.42 -0.45
C LEU A 70 -1.06 12.95 0.84
N SER A 71 -0.29 12.75 1.92
CA SER A 71 -0.81 12.32 3.22
C SER A 71 -1.89 13.26 3.76
N ALA A 72 -1.65 14.57 3.73
CA ALA A 72 -2.59 15.56 4.22
C ALA A 72 -3.88 15.60 3.38
N GLU A 73 -3.75 15.58 2.05
CA GLU A 73 -4.91 15.61 1.15
C GLU A 73 -5.71 14.30 1.21
N ALA A 74 -5.06 13.14 1.23
CA ALA A 74 -5.74 11.86 1.33
C ALA A 74 -6.61 11.78 2.59
N ARG A 75 -6.07 12.18 3.75
CA ARG A 75 -6.82 12.23 5.02
C ARG A 75 -8.00 13.20 4.94
N PHE A 76 -7.81 14.37 4.30
CA PHE A 76 -8.87 15.37 4.15
C PHE A 76 -10.00 14.86 3.23
N GLN A 77 -9.67 14.32 2.05
CA GLN A 77 -10.66 13.85 1.09
C GLN A 77 -11.47 12.67 1.67
N LEU A 78 -10.79 11.71 2.30
CA LEU A 78 -11.44 10.55 2.92
C LEU A 78 -12.28 10.88 4.16
N ALA A 79 -12.01 11.99 4.83
CA ALA A 79 -12.87 12.48 5.91
C ALA A 79 -14.13 13.18 5.39
N SER A 80 -14.11 13.66 4.15
CA SER A 80 -15.15 14.51 3.57
C SER A 80 -16.06 13.77 2.59
N GLU A 81 -15.55 12.73 1.92
CA GLU A 81 -16.22 11.97 0.87
C GLU A 81 -16.31 10.49 1.26
N ALA A 82 -17.54 9.99 1.34
CA ALA A 82 -17.80 8.61 1.73
C ALA A 82 -17.56 7.59 0.61
N ASP A 83 -17.65 8.03 -0.65
CA ASP A 83 -17.37 7.19 -1.82
C ASP A 83 -15.85 7.14 -2.07
N PRO A 84 -15.21 5.96 -1.94
CA PRO A 84 -13.76 5.85 -2.08
C PRO A 84 -13.23 6.32 -3.44
N ALA A 85 -13.93 6.00 -4.54
CA ALA A 85 -13.51 6.36 -5.88
C ALA A 85 -13.58 7.87 -6.10
N LYS A 86 -14.65 8.53 -5.60
CA LYS A 86 -14.77 9.98 -5.64
C LYS A 86 -13.74 10.68 -4.77
N ALA A 87 -13.44 10.13 -3.59
CA ALA A 87 -12.38 10.68 -2.74
C ALA A 87 -11.03 10.68 -3.45
N ILE A 88 -10.70 9.60 -4.19
CA ILE A 88 -9.46 9.52 -4.97
C ILE A 88 -9.49 10.44 -6.19
N THR A 89 -10.63 10.57 -6.87
CA THR A 89 -10.80 11.55 -7.96
C THR A 89 -10.55 12.99 -7.46
N GLN A 90 -11.11 13.36 -6.31
CA GLN A 90 -10.88 14.67 -5.70
C GLN A 90 -9.42 14.86 -5.26
N LEU A 91 -8.80 13.80 -4.69
CA LEU A 91 -7.38 13.79 -4.34
C LEU A 91 -6.51 14.04 -5.58
N ASN A 92 -6.80 13.34 -6.70
CA ASN A 92 -6.11 13.54 -7.97
C ASN A 92 -6.15 15.00 -8.42
N THR A 93 -7.34 15.60 -8.47
CA THR A 93 -7.52 17.01 -8.85
C THR A 93 -6.67 17.94 -7.97
N ARG A 94 -6.67 17.73 -6.64
CA ARG A 94 -5.88 18.56 -5.70
C ARG A 94 -4.38 18.41 -5.87
N LEU A 95 -3.90 17.24 -6.24
CA LEU A 95 -2.47 17.03 -6.50
C LEU A 95 -2.06 17.58 -7.87
N ALA A 96 -2.90 17.45 -8.90
CA ALA A 96 -2.66 17.99 -10.23
C ALA A 96 -2.59 19.53 -10.23
N GLU A 97 -3.40 20.20 -9.39
CA GLU A 97 -3.37 21.67 -9.21
C GLU A 97 -1.98 22.23 -8.80
N LEU A 98 -1.10 21.39 -8.23
CA LEU A 98 0.25 21.82 -7.85
C LEU A 98 1.14 22.13 -9.05
N ASN A 99 0.80 21.62 -10.24
CA ASN A 99 1.56 21.81 -11.49
C ASN A 99 3.07 21.50 -11.34
N VAL A 100 3.41 20.46 -10.60
CA VAL A 100 4.78 19.96 -10.47
C VAL A 100 4.94 18.72 -11.35
N GLU A 101 6.13 18.55 -11.95
CA GLU A 101 6.43 17.39 -12.81
C GLU A 101 6.64 16.13 -11.96
N ARG A 102 5.63 15.76 -11.19
CA ARG A 102 5.61 14.56 -10.36
C ARG A 102 4.23 13.95 -10.34
N PHE A 103 4.20 12.63 -10.29
CA PHE A 103 2.97 11.85 -10.16
C PHE A 103 3.13 10.84 -9.01
N VAL A 104 2.03 10.23 -8.63
CA VAL A 104 1.99 9.22 -7.57
C VAL A 104 1.25 8.01 -8.08
N THR A 105 1.84 6.84 -7.96
CA THR A 105 1.09 5.59 -8.03
C THR A 105 0.49 5.29 -6.68
N MET A 106 -0.78 4.89 -6.63
CA MET A 106 -1.45 4.62 -5.36
C MET A 106 -2.47 3.50 -5.49
N VAL A 107 -2.49 2.61 -4.52
CA VAL A 107 -3.61 1.70 -4.29
C VAL A 107 -4.21 1.96 -2.91
N MET A 108 -5.52 2.02 -2.86
CA MET A 108 -6.28 2.17 -1.62
C MET A 108 -7.27 1.02 -1.47
N VAL A 109 -7.32 0.45 -0.29
CA VAL A 109 -8.31 -0.56 0.12
C VAL A 109 -9.15 0.04 1.24
N VAL A 110 -10.46 0.17 1.04
CA VAL A 110 -11.39 0.56 2.10
C VAL A 110 -12.05 -0.69 2.65
N LEU A 111 -11.70 -1.04 3.87
CA LEU A 111 -12.22 -2.20 4.59
C LEU A 111 -13.45 -1.82 5.39
N ASP A 112 -14.56 -2.51 5.13
CA ASP A 112 -15.75 -2.50 6.00
C ASP A 112 -15.75 -3.77 6.87
N PRO A 113 -15.44 -3.66 8.17
CA PRO A 113 -15.39 -4.82 9.05
C PRO A 113 -16.76 -5.42 9.39
N LYS A 114 -17.87 -4.70 9.11
CA LYS A 114 -19.22 -5.20 9.35
C LYS A 114 -19.71 -6.13 8.24
N THR A 115 -19.36 -5.82 7.00
CA THR A 115 -19.75 -6.60 5.81
C THR A 115 -18.62 -7.47 5.29
N HIS A 116 -17.41 -7.28 5.82
CA HIS A 116 -16.16 -7.89 5.36
C HIS A 116 -15.83 -7.57 3.89
N GLN A 117 -16.34 -6.47 3.39
CA GLN A 117 -16.04 -5.99 2.05
C GLN A 117 -14.76 -5.14 2.05
N ALA A 118 -13.94 -5.36 1.05
CA ALA A 118 -12.78 -4.55 0.72
C ALA A 118 -13.02 -3.89 -0.63
N THR A 119 -13.17 -2.56 -0.64
CA THR A 119 -13.31 -1.77 -1.85
C THR A 119 -11.94 -1.21 -2.24
N ILE A 120 -11.46 -1.59 -3.41
CA ILE A 120 -10.13 -1.27 -3.92
C ILE A 120 -10.25 -0.21 -4.98
N VAL A 121 -9.46 0.86 -4.87
CA VAL A 121 -9.29 1.89 -5.90
C VAL A 121 -7.82 1.94 -6.26
N ASN A 122 -7.51 1.73 -7.54
CA ASN A 122 -6.15 1.66 -8.04
C ASN A 122 -5.84 2.82 -8.99
N ALA A 123 -4.90 3.66 -8.62
CA ALA A 123 -4.39 4.80 -9.38
C ALA A 123 -2.98 4.49 -9.93
N GLY A 124 -2.90 3.58 -10.88
CA GLY A 124 -1.65 3.24 -11.59
C GLY A 124 -0.61 2.51 -10.74
N HIS A 125 -1.01 1.90 -9.64
CA HIS A 125 -0.14 1.14 -8.74
C HIS A 125 -0.26 -0.36 -9.03
N MET A 126 0.66 -1.16 -8.49
CA MET A 126 0.53 -2.61 -8.49
C MET A 126 -0.72 -3.01 -7.72
N ALA A 127 -1.52 -3.90 -8.30
CA ALA A 127 -2.71 -4.40 -7.62
C ALA A 127 -2.32 -5.21 -6.37
N PRO A 128 -3.14 -5.22 -5.32
CA PRO A 128 -2.90 -6.07 -4.17
C PRO A 128 -2.88 -7.54 -4.56
N LEU A 129 -1.98 -8.32 -3.98
CA LEU A 129 -2.10 -9.78 -4.02
C LEU A 129 -3.17 -10.19 -3.02
N HIS A 130 -4.24 -10.81 -3.47
CA HIS A 130 -5.25 -11.43 -2.64
C HIS A 130 -5.00 -12.93 -2.58
N ARG A 131 -4.72 -13.44 -1.38
CA ARG A 131 -4.61 -14.86 -1.10
C ARG A 131 -5.87 -15.34 -0.40
N SER A 132 -6.59 -16.24 -1.03
CA SER A 132 -7.72 -16.90 -0.40
C SER A 132 -7.26 -17.86 0.72
N ALA A 133 -8.16 -18.21 1.63
CA ALA A 133 -7.90 -19.23 2.65
C ALA A 133 -7.46 -20.58 2.07
N LYS A 134 -7.77 -20.86 0.80
CA LYS A 134 -7.36 -22.07 0.07
C LYS A 134 -5.98 -21.96 -0.57
N GLY A 135 -5.33 -20.78 -0.49
CA GLY A 135 -4.03 -20.53 -1.10
C GLY A 135 -4.08 -20.14 -2.59
N GLU A 136 -5.26 -19.81 -3.10
CA GLU A 136 -5.39 -19.24 -4.45
C GLU A 136 -4.99 -17.77 -4.41
N ILE A 137 -4.29 -17.28 -5.47
CA ILE A 137 -3.85 -15.88 -5.60
C ILE A 137 -4.55 -15.24 -6.77
N ASP A 138 -5.15 -14.07 -6.53
CA ASP A 138 -5.63 -13.15 -7.55
C ASP A 138 -5.17 -11.71 -7.27
N GLU A 139 -5.45 -10.79 -8.19
CA GLU A 139 -5.04 -9.39 -8.13
C GLU A 139 -6.26 -8.47 -8.35
N PRO A 140 -7.12 -8.32 -7.34
CA PRO A 140 -8.31 -7.51 -7.47
C PRO A 140 -7.97 -6.03 -7.74
N GLY A 141 -8.68 -5.41 -8.70
CA GLY A 141 -8.45 -4.03 -9.11
C GLY A 141 -7.34 -3.84 -10.16
N ALA A 142 -6.72 -4.93 -10.67
CA ALA A 142 -5.74 -4.84 -11.74
C ALA A 142 -6.37 -4.32 -13.04
N ASP A 143 -7.51 -4.87 -13.43
CA ASP A 143 -8.22 -4.50 -14.66
C ASP A 143 -8.87 -3.09 -14.59
N GLN A 144 -9.13 -2.58 -13.38
CA GLN A 144 -9.67 -1.25 -13.11
C GLN A 144 -8.60 -0.23 -12.75
N SER A 145 -7.31 -0.54 -12.98
CA SER A 145 -6.23 0.39 -12.71
C SER A 145 -6.34 1.63 -13.59
N GLY A 146 -6.49 2.79 -12.95
CA GLY A 146 -6.51 4.09 -13.60
C GLY A 146 -5.09 4.66 -13.80
N LEU A 147 -5.02 5.91 -14.28
CA LEU A 147 -3.77 6.64 -14.36
C LEU A 147 -3.21 6.96 -12.96
N PRO A 148 -1.89 7.02 -12.78
CA PRO A 148 -1.31 7.59 -11.58
C PRO A 148 -1.85 8.99 -11.26
N LEU A 149 -1.90 9.33 -9.98
CA LEU A 149 -2.37 10.64 -9.53
C LEU A 149 -1.45 11.77 -10.02
N ALA A 150 -2.05 12.93 -10.29
CA ALA A 150 -1.38 14.16 -10.71
C ALA A 150 -0.76 14.13 -12.13
N ILE A 151 -1.07 13.13 -12.97
CA ILE A 151 -0.73 13.16 -14.39
C ILE A 151 -1.71 14.05 -15.15
N LEU A 152 -3.01 13.85 -14.93
CA LEU A 152 -4.11 14.63 -15.50
C LEU A 152 -5.09 14.99 -14.38
N ASP A 153 -5.69 16.17 -14.46
CA ASP A 153 -6.63 16.68 -13.45
C ASP A 153 -8.05 16.06 -13.56
N ASP A 154 -8.46 15.66 -14.76
CA ASP A 154 -9.80 15.14 -15.05
C ASP A 154 -9.75 13.60 -15.24
N VAL A 155 -9.46 12.90 -14.15
CA VAL A 155 -9.44 11.42 -14.15
C VAL A 155 -10.44 10.90 -13.13
N GLU A 156 -11.36 10.05 -13.58
CA GLU A 156 -12.24 9.28 -12.71
C GLU A 156 -11.66 7.88 -12.46
N TYR A 157 -11.83 7.39 -11.24
CA TYR A 157 -11.33 6.06 -10.83
C TYR A 157 -12.49 5.11 -10.61
N GLU A 158 -12.33 3.87 -11.03
CA GLU A 158 -13.32 2.81 -10.88
C GLU A 158 -12.95 1.91 -9.67
N PRO A 159 -13.91 1.66 -8.75
CA PRO A 159 -13.66 0.78 -7.63
C PRO A 159 -13.89 -0.69 -8.00
N THR A 160 -13.13 -1.58 -7.41
CA THR A 160 -13.39 -3.02 -7.37
C THR A 160 -13.73 -3.42 -5.95
N THR A 161 -14.78 -4.21 -5.73
CA THR A 161 -15.15 -4.67 -4.39
C THR A 161 -15.08 -6.19 -4.32
N ILE A 162 -14.38 -6.70 -3.32
CA ILE A 162 -14.32 -8.12 -2.99
C ILE A 162 -14.83 -8.34 -1.57
N THR A 163 -15.24 -9.57 -1.26
CA THR A 163 -15.51 -9.99 0.12
C THR A 163 -14.29 -10.76 0.62
N LEU A 164 -13.76 -10.38 1.77
CA LEU A 164 -12.70 -11.13 2.42
C LEU A 164 -13.33 -12.24 3.27
N GLU A 165 -13.09 -13.48 2.89
CA GLU A 165 -13.49 -14.63 3.69
C GLU A 165 -12.53 -14.83 4.88
N ALA A 166 -12.94 -15.62 5.88
CA ALA A 166 -12.08 -15.93 7.01
C ALA A 166 -10.82 -16.67 6.56
N GLY A 167 -9.66 -16.14 6.88
CA GLY A 167 -8.35 -16.63 6.44
C GLY A 167 -7.82 -16.02 5.14
N ASP A 168 -8.57 -15.12 4.51
CA ASP A 168 -8.09 -14.36 3.36
C ASP A 168 -7.10 -13.28 3.78
N ILE A 169 -6.15 -13.00 2.90
CA ILE A 169 -5.08 -12.02 3.12
C ILE A 169 -4.96 -11.12 1.88
N LEU A 170 -4.82 -9.83 2.10
CA LEU A 170 -4.37 -8.85 1.09
C LEU A 170 -2.93 -8.42 1.38
N VAL A 171 -2.10 -8.38 0.35
CA VAL A 171 -0.72 -7.89 0.42
C VAL A 171 -0.55 -6.76 -0.60
N MET A 172 -0.24 -5.57 -0.11
CA MET A 172 0.08 -4.37 -0.90
C MET A 172 1.56 -4.05 -0.74
N TYR A 173 2.21 -3.59 -1.77
CA TYR A 173 3.66 -3.35 -1.77
C TYR A 173 4.05 -2.29 -2.79
N THR A 174 5.21 -1.66 -2.61
CA THR A 174 5.83 -0.75 -3.57
C THR A 174 6.90 -1.48 -4.41
N ASP A 175 7.30 -0.88 -5.51
CA ASP A 175 8.23 -1.49 -6.48
C ASP A 175 9.60 -1.80 -5.89
N GLY A 176 10.06 -1.06 -4.88
CA GLY A 176 11.30 -1.40 -4.16
C GLY A 176 11.30 -2.80 -3.53
N VAL A 177 10.11 -3.45 -3.40
CA VAL A 177 10.01 -4.84 -2.95
C VAL A 177 10.26 -5.80 -4.12
N ASN A 178 9.51 -5.68 -5.22
CA ASN A 178 9.59 -6.63 -6.35
C ASN A 178 10.68 -6.29 -7.35
N GLU A 179 11.16 -5.05 -7.40
CA GLU A 179 12.27 -4.61 -8.26
C GLU A 179 13.64 -4.61 -7.56
N ALA A 180 13.68 -5.06 -6.30
CA ALA A 180 14.93 -5.19 -5.55
C ALA A 180 16.00 -5.95 -6.34
N MET A 181 17.19 -5.36 -6.50
CA MET A 181 18.29 -5.93 -7.28
C MET A 181 19.27 -6.71 -6.42
N ASN A 182 19.73 -7.86 -6.92
CA ASN A 182 20.85 -8.58 -6.33
C ASN A 182 22.21 -8.09 -6.87
N ASN A 183 23.30 -8.65 -6.35
CA ASN A 183 24.66 -8.31 -6.80
C ASN A 183 24.94 -8.65 -8.30
N ALA A 184 24.11 -9.45 -8.94
CA ALA A 184 24.19 -9.77 -10.37
C ALA A 184 23.30 -8.86 -11.23
N SER A 185 22.67 -7.83 -10.66
CA SER A 185 21.68 -6.95 -11.30
C SER A 185 20.45 -7.71 -11.80
N GLU A 186 20.03 -8.73 -11.08
CA GLU A 186 18.80 -9.46 -11.34
C GLU A 186 17.72 -8.95 -10.38
N CYS A 187 16.52 -8.67 -10.92
CA CYS A 187 15.33 -8.30 -10.15
C CYS A 187 14.85 -9.45 -9.27
N TYR A 188 14.35 -9.13 -8.08
CA TYR A 188 13.65 -10.09 -7.20
C TYR A 188 12.47 -10.74 -7.93
N GLY A 189 11.64 -9.91 -8.51
CA GLY A 189 10.50 -10.30 -9.33
C GLY A 189 9.23 -10.59 -8.53
N ILE A 190 8.09 -10.26 -9.13
CA ILE A 190 6.76 -10.46 -8.53
C ILE A 190 6.44 -11.94 -8.27
N GLU A 191 6.94 -12.85 -9.12
CA GLU A 191 6.65 -14.28 -8.99
C GLU A 191 7.18 -14.87 -7.68
N ARG A 192 8.35 -14.40 -7.20
CA ARG A 192 8.89 -14.81 -5.90
C ARG A 192 8.02 -14.36 -4.73
N LEU A 193 7.56 -13.11 -4.78
CA LEU A 193 6.64 -12.59 -3.76
C LEU A 193 5.32 -13.36 -3.79
N ARG A 194 4.79 -13.62 -4.97
CA ARG A 194 3.57 -14.38 -5.22
C ARG A 194 3.65 -15.80 -4.66
N ASP A 195 4.73 -16.52 -4.96
CA ASP A 195 4.99 -17.87 -4.46
C ASP A 195 5.08 -17.89 -2.93
N LEU A 196 5.68 -16.88 -2.33
CA LEU A 196 5.80 -16.77 -0.88
C LEU A 196 4.45 -16.51 -0.23
N VAL A 197 3.69 -15.54 -0.76
CA VAL A 197 2.33 -15.25 -0.30
C VAL A 197 1.42 -16.47 -0.49
N GLN A 198 1.52 -17.19 -1.59
CA GLN A 198 0.73 -18.40 -1.87
C GLN A 198 1.00 -19.51 -0.85
N ARG A 199 2.26 -19.73 -0.49
CA ARG A 199 2.64 -20.71 0.56
C ARG A 199 2.01 -20.35 1.90
N GLY A 200 1.86 -19.05 2.19
CA GLY A 200 1.35 -18.56 3.46
C GLY A 200 2.33 -18.75 4.60
N ALA A 201 1.87 -18.47 5.82
CA ALA A 201 2.62 -18.62 7.07
C ALA A 201 1.64 -18.91 8.21
N GLU A 202 2.15 -19.21 9.41
CA GLU A 202 1.32 -19.48 10.59
C GLU A 202 0.57 -18.21 11.08
N SER A 203 1.12 -17.04 10.78
CA SER A 203 0.53 -15.75 11.12
C SER A 203 0.79 -14.70 10.04
N LEU A 204 -0.03 -13.64 10.02
CA LEU A 204 0.17 -12.51 9.11
C LEU A 204 1.51 -11.81 9.36
N THR A 205 1.93 -11.69 10.62
CA THR A 205 3.22 -11.12 11.00
C THR A 205 4.36 -11.94 10.42
N GLU A 206 4.32 -13.26 10.56
CA GLU A 206 5.33 -14.15 9.99
C GLU A 206 5.38 -14.08 8.47
N LEU A 207 4.22 -13.98 7.79
CA LEU A 207 4.15 -13.78 6.35
C LEU A 207 4.88 -12.49 5.93
N GLY A 208 4.59 -11.38 6.60
CA GLY A 208 5.22 -10.10 6.31
C GLY A 208 6.73 -10.10 6.58
N GLU A 209 7.15 -10.62 7.74
CA GLU A 209 8.56 -10.71 8.13
C GLU A 209 9.35 -11.62 7.19
N SER A 210 8.81 -12.78 6.83
CA SER A 210 9.45 -13.71 5.89
C SER A 210 9.54 -13.12 4.48
N SER A 211 8.53 -12.38 4.03
CA SER A 211 8.56 -11.67 2.74
C SER A 211 9.72 -10.67 2.69
N ILE A 212 9.86 -9.84 3.70
CA ILE A 212 10.96 -8.86 3.77
C ILE A 212 12.31 -9.53 3.95
N ALA A 213 12.39 -10.60 4.74
CA ALA A 213 13.62 -11.36 4.92
C ALA A 213 14.09 -12.00 3.60
N ASP A 214 13.18 -12.53 2.78
CA ASP A 214 13.50 -13.11 1.48
C ASP A 214 14.02 -12.06 0.49
N VAL A 215 13.37 -10.89 0.42
CA VAL A 215 13.86 -9.75 -0.40
C VAL A 215 15.25 -9.30 0.06
N ARG A 216 15.48 -9.16 1.37
CA ARG A 216 16.79 -8.78 1.92
C ARG A 216 17.87 -9.84 1.63
N ALA A 217 17.52 -11.12 1.71
CA ALA A 217 18.42 -12.22 1.34
C ALA A 217 18.78 -12.19 -0.15
N TRP A 218 17.84 -11.77 -1.00
CA TRP A 218 18.07 -11.57 -2.44
C TRP A 218 19.04 -10.43 -2.70
N ILE A 219 18.86 -9.27 -2.08
CA ILE A 219 19.78 -8.14 -2.16
C ILE A 219 21.20 -8.55 -1.67
N GLY A 220 21.27 -9.39 -0.65
CA GLY A 220 22.52 -9.87 -0.07
C GLY A 220 23.35 -8.73 0.53
N ASN A 221 24.58 -8.55 0.04
CA ASN A 221 25.47 -7.46 0.45
C ASN A 221 25.29 -6.19 -0.41
N GLY A 222 24.31 -6.16 -1.32
CA GLY A 222 23.99 -5.01 -2.15
C GLY A 222 23.42 -3.85 -1.34
N VAL A 223 23.16 -2.74 -2.02
CA VAL A 223 22.50 -1.58 -1.44
C VAL A 223 21.03 -1.62 -1.85
N GLN A 224 20.14 -1.30 -0.93
CA GLN A 224 18.75 -1.04 -1.27
C GLN A 224 18.68 0.21 -2.15
N GLU A 225 18.18 0.08 -3.39
CA GLU A 225 18.16 1.14 -4.39
C GLU A 225 16.91 2.00 -4.30
N ASP A 226 15.78 1.44 -3.87
CA ASP A 226 14.50 2.15 -3.73
C ASP A 226 13.87 1.92 -2.36
N ASP A 227 12.87 2.75 -2.03
CA ASP A 227 12.09 2.64 -0.81
C ASP A 227 11.32 1.31 -0.81
N MET A 228 11.20 0.68 0.34
CA MET A 228 10.45 -0.57 0.49
C MET A 228 9.26 -0.35 1.40
N CYS A 229 8.07 -0.58 0.90
CA CYS A 229 6.84 -0.62 1.67
C CYS A 229 6.10 -1.94 1.41
N LEU A 230 5.67 -2.60 2.48
CA LEU A 230 4.83 -3.79 2.45
C LEU A 230 3.74 -3.65 3.50
N VAL A 231 2.48 -3.79 3.11
CA VAL A 231 1.33 -3.74 4.00
C VAL A 231 0.48 -4.99 3.79
N CYS A 232 0.22 -5.72 4.86
CA CYS A 232 -0.63 -6.91 4.82
C CYS A 232 -1.85 -6.73 5.73
N VAL A 233 -3.00 -7.21 5.26
CA VAL A 233 -4.26 -7.26 6.00
C VAL A 233 -4.80 -8.67 5.91
N GLY A 234 -5.14 -9.28 7.03
CA GLY A 234 -5.70 -10.63 7.06
C GLY A 234 -7.00 -10.68 7.87
N ARG A 235 -8.03 -11.33 7.34
CA ARG A 235 -9.21 -11.68 8.12
C ARG A 235 -8.93 -12.94 8.92
N GLN A 236 -9.08 -12.85 10.24
CA GLN A 236 -8.86 -13.97 11.15
C GLN A 236 -9.84 -15.14 10.87
N ILE A 237 -9.36 -16.34 11.08
CA ILE A 237 -10.23 -17.53 11.12
C ILE A 237 -10.91 -17.52 12.48
N GLU A 238 -12.25 -17.52 12.51
CA GLU A 238 -12.99 -17.62 13.77
C GLU A 238 -12.65 -18.97 14.44
N THR A 239 -11.94 -18.89 15.55
CA THR A 239 -11.76 -20.07 16.39
C THR A 239 -13.08 -20.31 17.11
N VAL A 240 -13.83 -21.33 16.71
CA VAL A 240 -15.01 -21.77 17.44
C VAL A 240 -14.52 -22.24 18.82
N ALA A 241 -14.86 -21.46 19.85
CA ALA A 241 -14.56 -21.80 21.25
C ALA A 241 -15.44 -22.94 21.74
#